data_fcd2465ad33355fdca11c79cfdbd7be0
#
_entry.id   fcd2465ad33355fdca11c79cfdbd7be0
#
_cell.length_a   1.000
_cell.length_b   1.000
_cell.length_c   1.000
_cell.angle_alpha   90.00
_cell.angle_beta   90.00
_cell.angle_gamma   90.00
#
_symmetry.space_group_name_H-M   'P 1'
#
loop_
_entity.id
_entity.type
_entity.pdbx_description
1 polymer ?
#
loop_
_entity_poly.entity_id
_entity_poly.type
_entity_poly.pdbx_seq_one_letter_code
_entity_poly.pdbx_strand_id
1 'polypeptide(L)'
;MKNAKQKICTVLASCLTLLPLSACNGDNGDVKTVQINEVTHSVFYAPLYLADALGYFEEENIKIELTNGGGADNVMSAVLSGDADIGFCGPEAALYVLIGGSSDVPTVFGQLTKRDGSFLVSRVAEPNFTWENLKGKEILAGRKGGVPAMTFEYILNEHNLKDGVDLTLNYNVAFNMMTSAFETGTADYCTMFDPVAYEYEAAGKGYVVASVGEASGEVPYTCFMAKNSWIERNETTAEGFLRAVTKAVKYINETDAATVAPYLLAYFEGTSETSIAASVQRYRDIDAWRTNLTMTETSFNRLQDIIENAGELSRRATMNELVNNTYADKVYNEIYND
;
A
#
# COMPACT_ATOMS: atom_id res chain seq x y z
N MET A 1 26.67 88.63 22.06
CA MET A 1 25.34 89.25 22.22
C MET A 1 24.28 88.12 21.96
N LYS A 2 23.33 88.02 22.89
CA LYS A 2 22.03 87.30 22.82
C LYS A 2 21.99 85.85 23.02
N ASN A 3 21.92 85.41 24.22
CA ASN A 3 20.74 85.04 25.05
C ASN A 3 20.24 83.58 24.80
N ALA A 4 20.55 82.80 25.81
CA ALA A 4 19.97 81.51 26.16
C ALA A 4 18.46 81.62 26.43
N LYS A 5 17.71 80.63 26.08
CA LYS A 5 16.52 80.20 26.82
C LYS A 5 16.48 78.69 26.95
N GLN A 6 16.75 78.24 28.16
CA GLN A 6 16.42 76.91 28.65
C GLN A 6 14.91 76.68 28.60
N LYS A 7 14.51 75.58 28.07
CA LYS A 7 13.17 75.00 28.33
C LYS A 7 13.38 73.60 28.95
N ILE A 8 12.97 73.54 30.20
CA ILE A 8 12.83 72.32 30.99
C ILE A 8 11.66 71.52 30.37
N CYS A 9 11.94 70.33 29.92
CA CYS A 9 10.91 69.36 29.58
C CYS A 9 10.89 68.23 30.62
N THR A 10 9.81 68.18 31.36
CA THR A 10 9.48 67.19 32.37
C THR A 10 9.31 65.82 31.70
N VAL A 11 10.12 64.87 32.08
CA VAL A 11 9.99 63.47 31.62
C VAL A 11 9.00 62.75 32.53
N LEU A 12 7.82 62.45 32.01
CA LEU A 12 6.87 61.48 32.61
C LEU A 12 7.39 60.07 32.33
N ALA A 13 7.83 59.39 33.36
CA ALA A 13 8.16 57.97 33.29
C ALA A 13 6.89 57.13 33.29
N SER A 14 6.48 56.61 32.13
CA SER A 14 5.46 55.58 32.01
C SER A 14 6.11 54.22 32.23
N CYS A 15 5.84 53.59 33.38
CA CYS A 15 6.11 52.18 33.63
C CYS A 15 5.22 51.32 32.74
N LEU A 16 5.73 50.85 31.63
CA LEU A 16 5.14 49.71 30.91
C LEU A 16 5.51 48.42 31.64
N THR A 17 4.55 47.82 32.33
CA THR A 17 4.65 46.45 32.83
C THR A 17 4.64 45.51 31.64
N LEU A 18 5.79 44.98 31.27
CA LEU A 18 5.92 43.83 30.37
C LEU A 18 5.38 42.60 31.09
N LEU A 19 4.16 42.19 30.75
CA LEU A 19 3.69 40.85 31.04
C LEU A 19 4.48 39.86 30.16
N PRO A 20 5.12 38.82 30.71
CA PRO A 20 5.66 37.79 29.88
C PRO A 20 4.48 37.02 29.25
N LEU A 21 4.31 37.13 27.92
CA LEU A 21 3.59 36.12 27.18
C LEU A 21 4.38 34.82 27.34
N SER A 22 3.87 33.93 28.18
CA SER A 22 4.27 32.52 28.12
C SER A 22 3.84 32.01 26.76
N ALA A 23 4.74 32.05 25.78
CA ALA A 23 4.61 31.23 24.61
C ALA A 23 4.61 29.78 25.11
N CYS A 24 3.47 29.11 24.99
CA CYS A 24 3.46 27.66 24.99
C CYS A 24 4.36 27.24 23.80
N ASN A 25 5.63 26.95 24.08
CA ASN A 25 6.40 26.10 23.21
C ASN A 25 5.70 24.73 23.24
N GLY A 26 4.81 24.49 22.32
CA GLY A 26 4.53 23.15 21.88
C GLY A 26 5.89 22.61 21.44
N ASP A 27 6.26 21.48 21.97
CA ASP A 27 7.42 20.71 21.55
C ASP A 27 7.16 20.30 20.09
N ASN A 28 7.54 21.17 19.15
CA ASN A 28 7.57 20.83 17.73
C ASN A 28 8.77 19.91 17.57
N GLY A 29 8.57 18.61 17.83
CA GLY A 29 9.54 17.59 17.44
C GLY A 29 9.87 17.80 15.96
N ASP A 30 11.13 17.63 15.60
CA ASP A 30 11.56 17.75 14.20
C ASP A 30 10.73 16.79 13.33
N VAL A 31 10.06 17.33 12.32
CA VAL A 31 9.25 16.54 11.39
C VAL A 31 10.16 15.58 10.62
N LYS A 32 9.91 14.30 10.74
CA LYS A 32 10.67 13.25 10.06
C LYS A 32 10.10 13.00 8.67
N THR A 33 10.87 13.25 7.63
CA THR A 33 10.51 12.82 6.27
C THR A 33 10.81 11.34 6.11
N VAL A 34 9.83 10.57 5.63
CA VAL A 34 9.90 9.14 5.35
C VAL A 34 9.69 8.91 3.85
N GLN A 35 10.70 8.36 3.20
CA GLN A 35 10.68 8.02 1.78
C GLN A 35 10.01 6.66 1.59
N ILE A 36 8.88 6.62 0.87
CA ILE A 36 8.14 5.38 0.61
C ILE A 36 8.19 5.06 -0.88
N ASN A 37 8.53 3.83 -1.23
CA ASN A 37 8.42 3.34 -2.59
C ASN A 37 7.29 2.31 -2.65
N GLU A 38 6.22 2.63 -3.39
CA GLU A 38 5.07 1.76 -3.59
C GLU A 38 5.16 0.97 -4.90
N VAL A 39 4.64 -0.25 -4.91
CA VAL A 39 4.71 -1.14 -6.08
C VAL A 39 3.88 -0.67 -7.26
N THR A 40 2.78 -0.01 -7.00
CA THR A 40 1.85 0.60 -7.97
C THR A 40 0.99 1.63 -7.28
N HIS A 41 0.39 2.53 -8.06
CA HIS A 41 -0.55 3.52 -7.53
C HIS A 41 -1.98 3.03 -7.74
N SER A 42 -2.74 2.79 -6.66
CA SER A 42 -4.07 2.18 -6.72
C SER A 42 -4.92 2.53 -5.51
N VAL A 43 -6.23 2.65 -5.69
CA VAL A 43 -7.22 2.76 -4.59
C VAL A 43 -7.16 1.55 -3.66
N PHE A 44 -6.56 0.45 -4.07
CA PHE A 44 -6.23 -0.68 -3.20
C PHE A 44 -5.38 -0.29 -1.98
N TYR A 45 -4.62 0.80 -2.09
CA TYR A 45 -3.79 1.37 -1.03
C TYR A 45 -4.39 2.60 -0.36
N ALA A 46 -5.69 2.83 -0.56
CA ALA A 46 -6.40 3.99 -0.02
C ALA A 46 -6.12 4.31 1.46
N PRO A 47 -5.97 3.35 2.39
CA PRO A 47 -5.65 3.70 3.77
C PRO A 47 -4.32 4.45 3.95
N LEU A 48 -3.30 4.17 3.11
CA LEU A 48 -2.03 4.92 3.15
C LEU A 48 -2.25 6.38 2.73
N TYR A 49 -2.97 6.61 1.63
CA TYR A 49 -3.25 7.96 1.13
C TYR A 49 -4.21 8.73 2.05
N LEU A 50 -5.16 8.03 2.67
CA LEU A 50 -6.06 8.64 3.66
C LEU A 50 -5.33 9.06 4.93
N ALA A 51 -4.32 8.29 5.37
CA ALA A 51 -3.52 8.68 6.52
C ALA A 51 -2.82 10.03 6.28
N ASP A 52 -2.36 10.28 5.07
CA ASP A 52 -1.78 11.55 4.66
C ASP A 52 -2.85 12.64 4.50
N ALA A 53 -3.90 12.37 3.72
CA ALA A 53 -4.97 13.34 3.44
C ALA A 53 -5.73 13.80 4.69
N LEU A 54 -5.84 12.96 5.72
CA LEU A 54 -6.51 13.27 7.00
C LEU A 54 -5.55 13.85 8.05
N GLY A 55 -4.27 14.04 7.72
CA GLY A 55 -3.27 14.61 8.61
C GLY A 55 -2.78 13.66 9.71
N TYR A 56 -3.06 12.36 9.61
CA TYR A 56 -2.66 11.39 10.63
C TYR A 56 -1.13 11.20 10.71
N PHE A 57 -0.42 11.39 9.60
CA PHE A 57 1.04 11.41 9.62
C PHE A 57 1.59 12.69 10.29
N GLU A 58 0.94 13.83 10.08
CA GLU A 58 1.32 15.09 10.73
C GLU A 58 1.16 15.01 12.26
N GLU A 59 0.11 14.31 12.74
CA GLU A 59 -0.09 14.06 14.19
C GLU A 59 1.08 13.30 14.81
N GLU A 60 1.79 12.49 14.03
CA GLU A 60 2.96 11.70 14.43
C GLU A 60 4.30 12.41 14.11
N ASN A 61 4.27 13.68 13.69
CA ASN A 61 5.44 14.42 13.20
C ASN A 61 6.15 13.72 12.02
N ILE A 62 5.38 13.06 11.15
CA ILE A 62 5.87 12.38 9.95
C ILE A 62 5.37 13.14 8.71
N LYS A 63 6.26 13.33 7.76
CA LYS A 63 5.94 13.70 6.38
C LYS A 63 6.29 12.53 5.48
N ILE A 64 5.37 12.05 4.66
CA ILE A 64 5.68 11.01 3.70
C ILE A 64 6.02 11.61 2.33
N GLU A 65 6.92 10.95 1.61
CA GLU A 65 7.20 11.23 0.20
C GLU A 65 7.08 9.91 -0.55
N LEU A 66 6.09 9.85 -1.48
CA LEU A 66 5.75 8.65 -2.21
C LEU A 66 6.42 8.62 -3.58
N THR A 67 6.99 7.49 -3.94
CA THR A 67 7.48 7.18 -5.28
C THR A 67 6.89 5.86 -5.76
N ASN A 68 6.55 5.78 -7.05
CA ASN A 68 6.02 4.56 -7.65
C ASN A 68 7.15 3.76 -8.33
N GLY A 69 7.44 2.57 -7.82
CA GLY A 69 8.48 1.69 -8.35
C GLY A 69 8.06 0.94 -9.62
N GLY A 70 6.75 0.77 -9.85
CA GLY A 70 6.25 0.03 -11.02
C GLY A 70 6.53 -1.48 -11.00
N GLY A 71 6.87 -2.03 -9.83
CA GLY A 71 7.13 -3.46 -9.61
C GLY A 71 7.85 -3.71 -8.28
N ALA A 72 7.62 -4.87 -7.65
CA ALA A 72 8.16 -5.20 -6.33
C ALA A 72 9.70 -5.29 -6.30
N ASP A 73 10.32 -5.68 -7.41
CA ASP A 73 11.77 -5.70 -7.60
C ASP A 73 12.39 -4.30 -7.55
N ASN A 74 11.75 -3.31 -8.17
CA ASN A 74 12.20 -1.91 -8.10
C ASN A 74 12.02 -1.36 -6.69
N VAL A 75 10.87 -1.64 -6.04
CA VAL A 75 10.63 -1.25 -4.63
C VAL A 75 11.73 -1.81 -3.74
N MET A 76 12.01 -3.10 -3.85
CA MET A 76 13.04 -3.74 -3.04
C MET A 76 14.43 -3.19 -3.34
N SER A 77 14.75 -2.90 -4.60
CA SER A 77 16.00 -2.26 -4.97
C SER A 77 16.16 -0.88 -4.32
N ALA A 78 15.10 -0.06 -4.29
CA ALA A 78 15.10 1.26 -3.64
C ALA A 78 15.32 1.15 -2.11
N VAL A 79 14.70 0.16 -1.45
CA VAL A 79 14.92 -0.08 -0.02
C VAL A 79 16.35 -0.55 0.25
N LEU A 80 16.89 -1.46 -0.56
CA LEU A 80 18.23 -2.00 -0.36
C LEU A 80 19.32 -0.94 -0.63
N SER A 81 19.13 -0.06 -1.63
CA SER A 81 20.05 1.05 -1.90
C SER A 81 19.96 2.16 -0.84
N GLY A 82 18.82 2.31 -0.17
CA GLY A 82 18.52 3.39 0.77
C GLY A 82 17.90 4.63 0.11
N ASP A 83 17.43 4.49 -1.14
CA ASP A 83 16.65 5.52 -1.84
C ASP A 83 15.21 5.59 -1.30
N ALA A 84 14.75 4.52 -0.64
CA ALA A 84 13.52 4.48 0.14
C ALA A 84 13.78 3.95 1.56
N ASP A 85 13.10 4.55 2.53
CA ASP A 85 13.08 4.11 3.92
C ASP A 85 12.15 2.89 4.07
N ILE A 86 10.96 2.99 3.47
CA ILE A 86 9.91 1.97 3.52
C ILE A 86 9.58 1.51 2.10
N GLY A 87 9.61 0.21 1.89
CA GLY A 87 9.06 -0.46 0.73
C GLY A 87 7.62 -0.87 0.99
N PHE A 88 6.75 -0.62 0.02
CA PHE A 88 5.35 -0.99 0.09
C PHE A 88 4.99 -1.87 -1.12
N CYS A 89 5.17 -3.17 -0.94
CA CYS A 89 4.97 -4.18 -1.98
C CYS A 89 4.67 -5.55 -1.38
N GLY A 90 4.63 -6.59 -2.20
CA GLY A 90 4.44 -7.96 -1.76
C GLY A 90 5.61 -8.45 -0.88
N PRO A 91 5.33 -9.16 0.22
CA PRO A 91 6.36 -9.61 1.16
C PRO A 91 7.28 -10.71 0.59
N GLU A 92 6.93 -11.31 -0.56
CA GLU A 92 7.81 -12.24 -1.28
C GLU A 92 9.14 -11.59 -1.65
N ALA A 93 9.13 -10.28 -1.94
CA ALA A 93 10.34 -9.57 -2.32
C ALA A 93 11.37 -9.54 -1.17
N ALA A 94 10.93 -9.31 0.07
CA ALA A 94 11.79 -9.40 1.25
C ALA A 94 12.18 -10.84 1.55
N LEU A 95 11.29 -11.81 1.32
CA LEU A 95 11.60 -13.23 1.46
C LEU A 95 12.71 -13.67 0.50
N TYR A 96 12.69 -13.20 -0.75
CA TYR A 96 13.77 -13.49 -1.71
C TYR A 96 15.12 -12.90 -1.26
N VAL A 97 15.12 -11.69 -0.70
CA VAL A 97 16.32 -11.06 -0.14
C VAL A 97 16.87 -11.86 1.04
N LEU A 98 15.99 -12.31 1.94
CA LEU A 98 16.35 -13.17 3.08
C LEU A 98 16.98 -14.49 2.61
N ILE A 99 16.33 -15.18 1.66
CA ILE A 99 16.81 -16.46 1.12
C ILE A 99 18.12 -16.26 0.34
N GLY A 100 18.29 -15.12 -0.31
CA GLY A 100 19.52 -14.73 -1.00
C GLY A 100 20.71 -14.43 -0.08
N GLY A 101 20.51 -14.45 1.25
CA GLY A 101 21.57 -14.32 2.25
C GLY A 101 22.06 -12.88 2.49
N SER A 102 21.23 -11.89 2.27
CA SER A 102 21.52 -10.50 2.64
C SER A 102 21.76 -10.38 4.16
N SER A 103 22.66 -9.48 4.56
CA SER A 103 22.99 -9.23 5.98
C SER A 103 22.05 -8.23 6.66
N ASP A 104 21.39 -7.34 5.91
CA ASP A 104 20.42 -6.35 6.41
C ASP A 104 19.11 -6.55 5.63
N VAL A 105 18.37 -7.57 6.04
CA VAL A 105 17.13 -8.00 5.37
C VAL A 105 16.04 -6.99 5.67
N PRO A 106 15.26 -6.56 4.68
CA PRO A 106 14.03 -5.81 4.93
C PRO A 106 13.03 -6.66 5.71
N THR A 107 12.63 -6.16 6.86
CA THR A 107 11.67 -6.80 7.76
C THR A 107 10.29 -6.24 7.50
N VAL A 108 9.30 -7.12 7.39
CA VAL A 108 7.88 -6.75 7.35
C VAL A 108 7.46 -6.31 8.75
N PHE A 109 7.04 -5.05 8.91
CA PHE A 109 6.60 -4.51 10.19
C PHE A 109 5.11 -4.11 10.20
N GLY A 110 4.43 -4.22 9.05
CA GLY A 110 2.99 -4.01 8.93
C GLY A 110 2.43 -4.61 7.64
N GLN A 111 1.29 -5.28 7.72
CA GLN A 111 0.54 -5.82 6.58
C GLN A 111 -0.71 -4.99 6.36
N LEU A 112 -0.82 -4.30 5.21
CA LEU A 112 -2.02 -3.52 4.90
C LEU A 112 -3.10 -4.37 4.25
N THR A 113 -2.78 -5.14 3.22
CA THR A 113 -3.78 -5.89 2.46
C THR A 113 -3.64 -7.39 2.70
N LYS A 114 -4.79 -8.06 2.81
CA LYS A 114 -4.87 -9.49 3.14
C LYS A 114 -5.50 -10.35 2.04
N ARG A 115 -5.71 -9.77 0.86
CA ARG A 115 -6.22 -10.45 -0.34
C ARG A 115 -5.57 -9.82 -1.57
N ASP A 116 -5.65 -10.53 -2.69
CA ASP A 116 -5.34 -9.94 -4.00
C ASP A 116 -6.32 -8.81 -4.31
N GLY A 117 -5.81 -7.66 -4.73
CA GLY A 117 -6.63 -6.48 -5.06
C GLY A 117 -7.05 -6.41 -6.53
N SER A 118 -6.71 -7.41 -7.34
CA SER A 118 -7.00 -7.38 -8.77
C SER A 118 -8.34 -8.03 -9.11
N PHE A 119 -8.88 -7.58 -10.22
CA PHE A 119 -10.07 -8.11 -10.87
C PHE A 119 -9.68 -8.70 -12.21
N LEU A 120 -10.22 -9.87 -12.54
CA LEU A 120 -10.05 -10.48 -13.85
C LEU A 120 -10.99 -9.81 -14.86
N VAL A 121 -10.40 -9.18 -15.85
CA VAL A 121 -11.13 -8.46 -16.92
C VAL A 121 -11.06 -9.27 -18.21
N SER A 122 -12.22 -9.58 -18.77
CA SER A 122 -12.40 -10.24 -20.07
C SER A 122 -12.65 -9.22 -21.19
N ARG A 123 -12.23 -9.53 -22.41
CA ARG A 123 -12.60 -8.74 -23.61
C ARG A 123 -14.06 -8.86 -23.99
N VAL A 124 -14.71 -9.93 -23.61
CA VAL A 124 -16.11 -10.25 -23.97
C VAL A 124 -16.95 -10.43 -22.71
N ALA A 125 -18.24 -10.17 -22.82
CA ALA A 125 -19.15 -10.36 -21.71
C ALA A 125 -19.32 -11.86 -21.39
N GLU A 126 -19.12 -12.22 -20.14
CA GLU A 126 -19.25 -13.59 -19.64
C GLU A 126 -20.11 -13.62 -18.36
N PRO A 127 -21.45 -13.43 -18.49
CA PRO A 127 -22.34 -13.30 -17.31
C PRO A 127 -22.37 -14.55 -16.42
N ASN A 128 -21.95 -15.69 -16.94
CA ASN A 128 -21.86 -16.96 -16.21
C ASN A 128 -20.41 -17.46 -16.19
N PHE A 129 -19.46 -16.56 -15.93
CA PHE A 129 -18.04 -16.91 -15.88
C PHE A 129 -17.79 -18.04 -14.86
N THR A 130 -16.97 -18.98 -15.29
CA THR A 130 -16.34 -20.02 -14.43
C THR A 130 -14.88 -20.11 -14.79
N TRP A 131 -14.03 -20.58 -13.91
CA TRP A 131 -12.59 -20.71 -14.18
C TRP A 131 -12.29 -21.60 -15.39
N GLU A 132 -13.16 -22.55 -15.72
CA GLU A 132 -13.10 -23.39 -16.93
C GLU A 132 -13.13 -22.59 -18.25
N ASN A 133 -13.67 -21.36 -18.24
CA ASN A 133 -13.70 -20.49 -19.42
C ASN A 133 -12.30 -20.07 -19.85
N LEU A 134 -11.31 -20.19 -18.97
CA LEU A 134 -9.92 -19.83 -19.23
C LEU A 134 -9.16 -20.86 -20.09
N LYS A 135 -9.74 -22.04 -20.34
CA LYS A 135 -9.08 -23.05 -21.19
C LYS A 135 -8.84 -22.55 -22.60
N GLY A 136 -7.60 -22.71 -23.06
CA GLY A 136 -7.16 -22.25 -24.38
C GLY A 136 -6.96 -20.74 -24.50
N LYS A 137 -6.98 -20.00 -23.39
CA LYS A 137 -6.91 -18.54 -23.35
C LYS A 137 -5.50 -18.05 -22.99
N GLU A 138 -5.20 -16.82 -23.46
CA GLU A 138 -4.02 -16.07 -23.04
C GLU A 138 -4.42 -15.03 -21.99
N ILE A 139 -3.68 -14.98 -20.86
CA ILE A 139 -3.98 -14.13 -19.71
C ILE A 139 -2.75 -13.32 -19.31
N LEU A 140 -2.92 -12.03 -19.14
CA LEU A 140 -1.93 -11.15 -18.50
C LEU A 140 -2.23 -11.11 -16.99
N ALA A 141 -1.39 -11.78 -16.18
CA ALA A 141 -1.61 -11.89 -14.73
C ALA A 141 -0.46 -11.32 -13.88
N GLY A 142 0.51 -10.69 -14.51
CA GLY A 142 1.69 -10.12 -13.85
C GLY A 142 2.99 -10.78 -14.30
N ARG A 143 4.11 -10.40 -13.66
CA ARG A 143 5.42 -10.99 -13.97
C ARG A 143 5.63 -12.30 -13.19
N LYS A 144 6.41 -13.20 -13.75
CA LYS A 144 6.82 -14.44 -13.07
C LYS A 144 7.53 -14.13 -11.75
N GLY A 145 7.23 -14.88 -10.70
CA GLY A 145 7.82 -14.72 -9.37
C GLY A 145 7.28 -13.52 -8.56
N GLY A 146 6.32 -12.75 -9.07
CA GLY A 146 5.59 -11.73 -8.31
C GLY A 146 4.31 -12.27 -7.71
N VAL A 147 3.93 -11.80 -6.52
CA VAL A 147 2.70 -12.25 -5.83
C VAL A 147 1.46 -12.23 -6.72
N PRO A 148 1.20 -11.22 -7.58
CA PRO A 148 0.01 -11.23 -8.45
C PRO A 148 -0.07 -12.47 -9.33
N ALA A 149 1.01 -12.76 -10.08
CA ALA A 149 1.04 -13.90 -10.98
C ALA A 149 1.00 -15.24 -10.25
N MET A 150 1.77 -15.37 -9.16
CA MET A 150 1.81 -16.61 -8.37
C MET A 150 0.48 -16.88 -7.67
N THR A 151 -0.21 -15.87 -7.17
CA THR A 151 -1.55 -16.01 -6.57
C THR A 151 -2.56 -16.44 -7.62
N PHE A 152 -2.51 -15.84 -8.80
CA PHE A 152 -3.39 -16.23 -9.90
C PHE A 152 -3.13 -17.66 -10.36
N GLU A 153 -1.88 -18.06 -10.51
CA GLU A 153 -1.49 -19.44 -10.84
C GLU A 153 -1.93 -20.44 -9.75
N TYR A 154 -1.83 -20.05 -8.48
CA TYR A 154 -2.33 -20.86 -7.37
C TYR A 154 -3.84 -21.10 -7.49
N ILE A 155 -4.63 -20.07 -7.78
CA ILE A 155 -6.08 -20.19 -8.02
C ILE A 155 -6.35 -21.14 -9.19
N LEU A 156 -5.62 -21.00 -10.31
CA LEU A 156 -5.78 -21.89 -11.44
C LEU A 156 -5.53 -23.34 -11.08
N ASN A 157 -4.50 -23.61 -10.29
CA ASN A 157 -4.16 -24.98 -9.83
C ASN A 157 -5.27 -25.56 -8.92
N GLU A 158 -5.89 -24.77 -8.05
CA GLU A 158 -7.07 -25.19 -7.25
C GLU A 158 -8.27 -25.57 -8.14
N HIS A 159 -8.35 -25.00 -9.35
CA HIS A 159 -9.36 -25.34 -10.35
C HIS A 159 -8.87 -26.40 -11.37
N ASN A 160 -7.73 -27.06 -11.12
CA ASN A 160 -7.11 -28.04 -12.01
C ASN A 160 -6.77 -27.48 -13.41
N LEU A 161 -6.46 -26.19 -13.49
CA LEU A 161 -5.99 -25.51 -14.70
C LEU A 161 -4.48 -25.25 -14.57
N LYS A 162 -3.72 -25.56 -15.63
CA LYS A 162 -2.26 -25.46 -15.62
C LYS A 162 -1.77 -24.55 -16.73
N ASP A 163 -0.90 -23.60 -16.35
CA ASP A 163 -0.16 -22.79 -17.33
C ASP A 163 0.67 -23.67 -18.26
N GLY A 164 0.69 -23.32 -19.52
CA GLY A 164 1.39 -24.05 -20.59
C GLY A 164 0.73 -25.38 -21.02
N VAL A 165 -0.40 -25.77 -20.38
CA VAL A 165 -1.15 -26.99 -20.71
C VAL A 165 -2.60 -26.64 -21.08
N ASP A 166 -3.33 -26.04 -20.16
CA ASP A 166 -4.74 -25.72 -20.32
C ASP A 166 -4.96 -24.29 -20.83
N LEU A 167 -4.04 -23.37 -20.52
CA LEU A 167 -4.06 -21.95 -20.86
C LEU A 167 -2.64 -21.41 -20.97
N THR A 168 -2.48 -20.13 -21.25
CA THR A 168 -1.18 -19.46 -21.31
C THR A 168 -1.18 -18.23 -20.39
N LEU A 169 -0.30 -18.20 -19.39
CA LEU A 169 0.03 -17.01 -18.65
C LEU A 169 1.19 -16.28 -19.34
N ASN A 170 0.93 -15.07 -19.78
CA ASN A 170 1.95 -14.26 -20.44
C ASN A 170 2.69 -13.40 -19.41
N TYR A 171 3.90 -13.81 -19.06
CA TYR A 171 4.78 -13.15 -18.09
C TYR A 171 5.70 -12.09 -18.70
N ASN A 172 5.63 -11.86 -20.05
CA ASN A 172 6.57 -10.98 -20.74
C ASN A 172 6.18 -9.49 -20.69
N VAL A 173 5.06 -9.16 -20.05
CA VAL A 173 4.57 -7.79 -19.93
C VAL A 173 4.91 -7.27 -18.53
N ALA A 174 5.60 -6.11 -18.49
CA ALA A 174 5.88 -5.45 -17.22
C ALA A 174 4.58 -5.06 -16.49
N PHE A 175 4.57 -5.17 -15.17
CA PHE A 175 3.37 -4.99 -14.35
C PHE A 175 2.63 -3.68 -14.65
N ASN A 176 3.33 -2.56 -14.71
CA ASN A 176 2.79 -1.24 -15.02
C ASN A 176 2.33 -1.06 -16.48
N MET A 177 2.62 -2.02 -17.36
CA MET A 177 2.24 -1.98 -18.78
C MET A 177 1.07 -2.91 -19.13
N MET A 178 0.57 -3.69 -18.17
CA MET A 178 -0.41 -4.76 -18.43
C MET A 178 -1.71 -4.23 -19.06
N THR A 179 -2.29 -3.16 -18.54
CA THR A 179 -3.53 -2.57 -19.08
C THR A 179 -3.35 -2.09 -20.52
N SER A 180 -2.24 -1.39 -20.80
CA SER A 180 -1.94 -0.90 -22.15
C SER A 180 -1.67 -2.06 -23.11
N ALA A 181 -0.98 -3.10 -22.67
CA ALA A 181 -0.74 -4.30 -23.46
C ALA A 181 -2.03 -5.08 -23.71
N PHE A 182 -2.94 -5.14 -22.74
CA PHE A 182 -4.26 -5.71 -22.94
C PHE A 182 -5.08 -4.89 -23.93
N GLU A 183 -5.09 -3.56 -23.83
CA GLU A 183 -5.86 -2.69 -24.73
C GLU A 183 -5.44 -2.84 -26.21
N THR A 184 -4.13 -2.95 -26.46
CA THR A 184 -3.56 -2.99 -27.83
C THR A 184 -3.24 -4.38 -28.34
N GLY A 185 -3.19 -5.39 -27.47
CA GLY A 185 -2.79 -6.75 -27.77
C GLY A 185 -3.96 -7.70 -28.03
N THR A 186 -3.67 -8.99 -27.96
CA THR A 186 -4.59 -10.10 -28.29
C THR A 186 -4.96 -10.97 -27.10
N ALA A 187 -4.36 -10.76 -25.93
CA ALA A 187 -4.68 -11.53 -24.72
C ALA A 187 -6.19 -11.50 -24.43
N ASP A 188 -6.76 -12.62 -24.05
CA ASP A 188 -8.19 -12.76 -23.80
C ASP A 188 -8.61 -12.11 -22.47
N TYR A 189 -7.73 -12.19 -21.46
CA TYR A 189 -7.97 -11.66 -20.12
C TYR A 189 -6.76 -10.90 -19.59
N CYS A 190 -7.04 -10.02 -18.64
CA CYS A 190 -6.01 -9.29 -17.87
C CYS A 190 -6.46 -9.08 -16.44
N THR A 191 -5.57 -9.24 -15.47
CA THR A 191 -5.82 -8.78 -14.11
C THR A 191 -5.53 -7.29 -14.00
N MET A 192 -6.48 -6.53 -13.46
CA MET A 192 -6.38 -5.09 -13.28
C MET A 192 -6.80 -4.69 -11.87
N PHE A 193 -6.15 -3.67 -11.31
CA PHE A 193 -6.54 -3.08 -10.04
C PHE A 193 -7.50 -1.90 -10.26
N ASP A 194 -8.38 -1.65 -9.27
CA ASP A 194 -9.16 -0.41 -9.28
C ASP A 194 -8.27 0.81 -8.93
N PRO A 195 -8.55 1.98 -9.51
CA PRO A 195 -9.76 2.33 -10.27
C PRO A 195 -9.75 1.88 -11.74
N VAL A 196 -8.62 1.39 -12.26
CA VAL A 196 -8.45 1.05 -13.68
C VAL A 196 -9.45 -0.02 -14.13
N ALA A 197 -9.65 -1.10 -13.36
CA ALA A 197 -10.60 -2.16 -13.71
C ALA A 197 -12.03 -1.60 -13.80
N TYR A 198 -12.45 -0.80 -12.82
CA TYR A 198 -13.75 -0.16 -12.80
C TYR A 198 -13.95 0.77 -14.01
N GLU A 199 -12.99 1.65 -14.27
CA GLU A 199 -13.07 2.61 -15.37
C GLU A 199 -13.04 1.92 -16.74
N TYR A 200 -12.27 0.84 -16.86
CA TYR A 200 -12.19 0.04 -18.08
C TYR A 200 -13.56 -0.60 -18.42
N GLU A 201 -14.23 -1.15 -17.40
CA GLU A 201 -15.58 -1.70 -17.52
C GLU A 201 -16.62 -0.59 -17.79
N ALA A 202 -16.58 0.52 -17.03
CA ALA A 202 -17.49 1.65 -17.22
C ALA A 202 -17.39 2.28 -18.62
N ALA A 203 -16.19 2.25 -19.23
CA ALA A 203 -15.95 2.69 -20.60
C ALA A 203 -16.39 1.65 -21.66
N GLY A 204 -16.88 0.48 -21.26
CA GLY A 204 -17.28 -0.59 -22.18
C GLY A 204 -16.12 -1.24 -22.95
N LYS A 205 -14.88 -1.10 -22.44
CA LYS A 205 -13.67 -1.66 -23.06
C LYS A 205 -13.41 -3.12 -22.67
N GLY A 206 -14.03 -3.60 -21.61
CA GLY A 206 -13.94 -4.97 -21.09
C GLY A 206 -14.98 -5.21 -20.03
N TYR A 207 -14.94 -6.40 -19.43
CA TYR A 207 -15.92 -6.86 -18.46
C TYR A 207 -15.19 -7.47 -17.27
N VAL A 208 -15.46 -7.00 -16.07
CA VAL A 208 -14.99 -7.65 -14.85
C VAL A 208 -15.79 -8.95 -14.66
N VAL A 209 -15.09 -10.08 -14.68
CA VAL A 209 -15.72 -11.42 -14.62
C VAL A 209 -15.48 -12.12 -13.30
N ALA A 210 -14.42 -11.75 -12.55
CA ALA A 210 -14.11 -12.31 -11.24
C ALA A 210 -13.26 -11.36 -10.39
N SER A 211 -13.40 -11.48 -9.07
CA SER A 211 -12.43 -10.93 -8.10
C SER A 211 -11.36 -11.99 -7.83
N VAL A 212 -10.10 -11.67 -8.11
CA VAL A 212 -8.98 -12.55 -7.79
C VAL A 212 -8.82 -12.67 -6.29
N GLY A 213 -9.10 -11.58 -5.53
CA GLY A 213 -9.03 -11.57 -4.07
C GLY A 213 -10.06 -12.45 -3.37
N GLU A 214 -11.27 -12.57 -3.92
CA GLU A 214 -12.26 -13.54 -3.40
C GLU A 214 -11.81 -14.97 -3.67
N ALA A 215 -11.30 -15.25 -4.86
CA ALA A 215 -10.85 -16.57 -5.26
C ALA A 215 -9.59 -17.03 -4.50
N SER A 216 -8.64 -16.12 -4.25
CA SER A 216 -7.39 -16.46 -3.55
C SER A 216 -7.59 -16.72 -2.05
N GLY A 217 -8.65 -16.17 -1.47
CA GLY A 217 -8.79 -16.12 -0.01
C GLY A 217 -7.74 -15.19 0.64
N GLU A 218 -7.47 -15.40 1.94
CA GLU A 218 -6.52 -14.55 2.68
C GLU A 218 -5.06 -14.90 2.33
N VAL A 219 -4.35 -13.91 1.79
CA VAL A 219 -2.92 -13.95 1.44
C VAL A 219 -2.30 -12.62 1.88
N PRO A 220 -1.12 -12.57 2.53
CA PRO A 220 -0.44 -11.33 2.80
C PRO A 220 0.04 -10.75 1.46
N TYR A 221 -0.71 -9.75 0.95
CA TYR A 221 -0.52 -9.32 -0.43
C TYR A 221 0.36 -8.08 -0.54
N THR A 222 0.12 -7.05 0.29
CA THR A 222 1.00 -5.87 0.34
C THR A 222 1.30 -5.49 1.77
N CYS A 223 2.59 -5.31 2.03
CA CYS A 223 3.14 -5.06 3.36
C CYS A 223 4.07 -3.85 3.36
N PHE A 224 4.19 -3.20 4.51
CA PHE A 224 5.23 -2.23 4.81
C PHE A 224 6.46 -2.97 5.31
N MET A 225 7.60 -2.70 4.69
CA MET A 225 8.87 -3.31 5.04
C MET A 225 10.01 -2.29 4.97
N ALA A 226 10.95 -2.41 5.87
CA ALA A 226 12.13 -1.56 5.91
C ALA A 226 13.34 -2.40 6.35
N LYS A 227 14.56 -1.94 6.05
CA LYS A 227 15.76 -2.61 6.57
C LYS A 227 15.67 -2.70 8.09
N ASN A 228 16.08 -3.83 8.65
CA ASN A 228 16.08 -4.00 10.11
C ASN A 228 16.86 -2.88 10.80
N SER A 229 18.01 -2.52 10.23
CA SER A 229 18.83 -1.41 10.71
C SER A 229 18.14 -0.04 10.67
N TRP A 230 17.18 0.17 9.73
CA TRP A 230 16.38 1.40 9.71
C TRP A 230 15.33 1.39 10.82
N ILE A 231 14.61 0.27 11.00
CA ILE A 231 13.58 0.12 12.05
C ILE A 231 14.21 0.38 13.42
N GLU A 232 15.35 -0.26 13.74
CA GLU A 232 16.04 -0.12 15.01
C GLU A 232 16.45 1.34 15.32
N ARG A 233 16.80 2.13 14.30
CA ARG A 233 17.16 3.54 14.49
C ARG A 233 15.96 4.49 14.50
N ASN A 234 14.80 4.03 14.07
CA ASN A 234 13.61 4.85 13.86
C ASN A 234 12.34 4.20 14.46
N GLU A 235 12.46 3.51 15.61
CA GLU A 235 11.35 2.78 16.24
C GLU A 235 10.10 3.64 16.44
N THR A 236 10.27 4.86 16.98
CA THR A 236 9.17 5.82 17.19
C THR A 236 8.51 6.21 15.86
N THR A 237 9.30 6.38 14.80
CA THR A 237 8.77 6.71 13.47
C THR A 237 8.03 5.52 12.86
N ALA A 238 8.54 4.30 13.00
CA ALA A 238 7.88 3.08 12.51
C ALA A 238 6.54 2.85 13.23
N GLU A 239 6.51 3.07 14.54
CA GLU A 239 5.28 2.97 15.36
C GLU A 239 4.27 4.07 14.97
N GLY A 240 4.70 5.34 14.89
CA GLY A 240 3.85 6.45 14.48
C GLY A 240 3.30 6.26 13.05
N PHE A 241 4.13 5.76 12.13
CA PHE A 241 3.70 5.42 10.79
C PHE A 241 2.55 4.40 10.80
N LEU A 242 2.69 3.31 11.54
CA LEU A 242 1.63 2.30 11.64
C LEU A 242 0.39 2.85 12.36
N ARG A 243 0.55 3.76 13.34
CA ARG A 243 -0.58 4.40 14.03
C ARG A 243 -1.39 5.26 13.06
N ALA A 244 -0.74 6.07 12.22
CA ALA A 244 -1.40 6.86 11.20
C ALA A 244 -2.17 5.97 10.21
N VAL A 245 -1.55 4.89 9.71
CA VAL A 245 -2.21 3.95 8.78
C VAL A 245 -3.36 3.19 9.46
N THR A 246 -3.21 2.75 10.71
CA THR A 246 -4.28 2.04 11.45
C THR A 246 -5.50 2.93 11.70
N LYS A 247 -5.30 4.22 12.03
CA LYS A 247 -6.39 5.22 12.10
C LYS A 247 -7.12 5.34 10.76
N ALA A 248 -6.38 5.37 9.65
CA ALA A 248 -6.98 5.45 8.32
C ALA A 248 -7.72 4.16 7.91
N VAL A 249 -7.22 2.98 8.29
CA VAL A 249 -7.95 1.71 8.11
C VAL A 249 -9.25 1.72 8.91
N LYS A 250 -9.25 2.21 10.14
CA LYS A 250 -10.47 2.36 10.93
C LYS A 250 -11.43 3.31 10.23
N TYR A 251 -10.95 4.49 9.83
CA TYR A 251 -11.77 5.50 9.16
C TYR A 251 -12.42 4.97 7.87
N ILE A 252 -11.64 4.33 6.99
CA ILE A 252 -12.16 3.82 5.71
C ILE A 252 -13.17 2.68 5.92
N ASN A 253 -13.06 1.88 6.97
CA ASN A 253 -14.00 0.80 7.26
C ASN A 253 -15.31 1.30 7.90
N GLU A 254 -15.28 2.41 8.62
CA GLU A 254 -16.43 2.95 9.37
C GLU A 254 -17.16 4.10 8.63
N THR A 255 -16.57 4.63 7.53
CA THR A 255 -17.10 5.83 6.83
C THR A 255 -17.60 5.43 5.43
N ASP A 256 -18.73 5.97 4.97
CA ASP A 256 -19.25 5.70 3.62
C ASP A 256 -18.23 6.01 2.52
N ALA A 257 -18.16 5.16 1.49
CA ALA A 257 -17.21 5.31 0.40
C ALA A 257 -17.32 6.66 -0.32
N ALA A 258 -18.54 7.20 -0.46
CA ALA A 258 -18.77 8.52 -1.04
C ALA A 258 -18.20 9.66 -0.17
N THR A 259 -18.13 9.47 1.15
CA THR A 259 -17.52 10.43 2.08
C THR A 259 -15.99 10.32 2.08
N VAL A 260 -15.46 9.12 1.82
CA VAL A 260 -14.01 8.84 1.72
C VAL A 260 -13.42 9.38 0.42
N ALA A 261 -14.13 9.23 -0.71
CA ALA A 261 -13.61 9.51 -2.05
C ALA A 261 -13.01 10.93 -2.24
N PRO A 262 -13.62 12.02 -1.73
CA PRO A 262 -13.06 13.36 -1.88
C PRO A 262 -11.64 13.54 -1.34
N TYR A 263 -11.28 12.83 -0.25
CA TYR A 263 -9.92 12.88 0.33
C TYR A 263 -8.86 12.23 -0.56
N LEU A 264 -9.29 11.33 -1.45
CA LEU A 264 -8.41 10.59 -2.34
C LEU A 264 -8.20 11.25 -3.71
N LEU A 265 -9.01 12.25 -4.08
CA LEU A 265 -8.96 12.90 -5.41
C LEU A 265 -7.57 13.46 -5.76
N ALA A 266 -6.86 14.01 -4.78
CA ALA A 266 -5.52 14.58 -5.01
C ALA A 266 -4.46 13.51 -5.39
N TYR A 267 -4.73 12.25 -5.05
CA TYR A 267 -3.84 11.11 -5.37
C TYR A 267 -4.18 10.49 -6.73
N PHE A 268 -5.38 10.68 -7.26
CA PHE A 268 -5.86 10.02 -8.48
C PHE A 268 -6.27 11.05 -9.54
N GLU A 269 -5.29 11.78 -10.05
CA GLU A 269 -5.52 12.79 -11.08
C GLU A 269 -6.20 12.18 -12.32
N GLY A 270 -7.30 12.78 -12.77
CA GLY A 270 -8.07 12.30 -13.91
C GLY A 270 -9.13 11.24 -13.60
N THR A 271 -9.13 10.67 -12.39
CA THR A 271 -10.16 9.72 -11.93
C THR A 271 -11.33 10.48 -11.28
N SER A 272 -12.56 10.06 -11.57
CA SER A 272 -13.75 10.68 -10.99
C SER A 272 -13.95 10.25 -9.53
N GLU A 273 -14.55 11.14 -8.72
CA GLU A 273 -14.96 10.81 -7.35
C GLU A 273 -15.85 9.56 -7.30
N THR A 274 -16.73 9.40 -8.29
CA THR A 274 -17.59 8.21 -8.40
C THR A 274 -16.77 6.94 -8.61
N SER A 275 -15.73 6.97 -9.47
CA SER A 275 -14.84 5.83 -9.70
C SER A 275 -14.07 5.47 -8.43
N ILE A 276 -13.57 6.47 -7.69
CA ILE A 276 -12.86 6.26 -6.42
C ILE A 276 -13.81 5.65 -5.38
N ALA A 277 -15.03 6.20 -5.22
CA ALA A 277 -16.01 5.68 -4.27
C ALA A 277 -16.40 4.23 -4.59
N ALA A 278 -16.63 3.90 -5.85
CA ALA A 278 -16.92 2.55 -6.31
C ALA A 278 -15.75 1.59 -6.01
N SER A 279 -14.53 2.02 -6.27
CA SER A 279 -13.31 1.24 -5.99
C SER A 279 -13.13 0.98 -4.49
N VAL A 280 -13.31 2.00 -3.65
CA VAL A 280 -13.29 1.86 -2.18
C VAL A 280 -14.33 0.83 -1.72
N GLN A 281 -15.56 0.92 -2.26
CA GLN A 281 -16.62 -0.03 -1.90
C GLN A 281 -16.28 -1.46 -2.32
N ARG A 282 -15.78 -1.67 -3.55
CA ARG A 282 -15.36 -3.00 -4.03
C ARG A 282 -14.26 -3.61 -3.15
N TYR A 283 -13.28 -2.83 -2.69
CA TYR A 283 -12.24 -3.32 -1.78
C TYR A 283 -12.75 -3.63 -0.38
N ARG A 284 -13.78 -2.93 0.10
CA ARG A 284 -14.49 -3.31 1.32
C ARG A 284 -15.24 -4.61 1.15
N ASP A 285 -15.98 -4.76 0.06
CA ASP A 285 -16.84 -5.92 -0.21
C ASP A 285 -16.01 -7.22 -0.22
N ILE A 286 -14.79 -7.15 -0.74
CA ILE A 286 -13.85 -8.29 -0.69
C ILE A 286 -13.03 -8.37 0.60
N ASP A 287 -13.26 -7.48 1.58
CA ASP A 287 -12.51 -7.44 2.85
C ASP A 287 -10.99 -7.38 2.62
N ALA A 288 -10.56 -6.41 1.79
CA ALA A 288 -9.19 -6.33 1.31
C ALA A 288 -8.17 -5.90 2.39
N TRP A 289 -8.57 -5.03 3.33
CA TRP A 289 -7.67 -4.40 4.30
C TRP A 289 -7.68 -5.10 5.65
N ARG A 290 -6.51 -5.20 6.25
CA ARG A 290 -6.38 -5.71 7.62
C ARG A 290 -6.68 -4.61 8.63
N THR A 291 -7.58 -4.90 9.57
CA THR A 291 -7.88 -4.01 10.70
C THR A 291 -6.71 -3.96 11.68
N ASN A 292 -6.15 -5.13 12.03
CA ASN A 292 -4.88 -5.23 12.73
C ASN A 292 -3.77 -5.46 11.68
N LEU A 293 -2.83 -4.55 11.56
CA LEU A 293 -1.77 -4.61 10.54
C LEU A 293 -0.73 -5.71 10.77
N THR A 294 -1.01 -6.69 11.65
CA THR A 294 -0.13 -7.84 11.89
C THR A 294 -0.25 -8.90 10.80
N MET A 295 0.84 -9.55 10.48
CA MET A 295 0.83 -10.77 9.66
C MET A 295 0.63 -11.99 10.58
N THR A 296 -0.28 -12.89 10.23
CA THR A 296 -0.47 -14.14 10.97
C THR A 296 0.46 -15.22 10.44
N GLU A 297 0.80 -16.19 11.30
CA GLU A 297 1.61 -17.35 10.87
C GLU A 297 0.91 -18.16 9.78
N THR A 298 -0.42 -18.29 9.86
CA THR A 298 -1.22 -18.97 8.84
C THR A 298 -1.11 -18.28 7.48
N SER A 299 -1.22 -16.94 7.44
CA SER A 299 -1.11 -16.19 6.18
C SER A 299 0.32 -16.20 5.65
N PHE A 300 1.33 -16.11 6.53
CA PHE A 300 2.73 -16.23 6.14
C PHE A 300 3.06 -17.59 5.52
N ASN A 301 2.57 -18.68 6.12
CA ASN A 301 2.73 -20.03 5.56
C ASN A 301 2.04 -20.15 4.21
N ARG A 302 0.82 -19.61 4.06
CA ARG A 302 0.11 -19.61 2.78
C ARG A 302 0.86 -18.85 1.68
N LEU A 303 1.49 -17.72 2.00
CA LEU A 303 2.36 -17.03 1.04
C LEU A 303 3.46 -17.98 0.53
N GLN A 304 4.10 -18.70 1.44
CA GLN A 304 5.15 -19.63 1.06
C GLN A 304 4.62 -20.83 0.26
N ASP A 305 3.40 -21.32 0.57
CA ASP A 305 2.75 -22.36 -0.23
C ASP A 305 2.51 -21.88 -1.67
N ILE A 306 2.10 -20.63 -1.84
CA ILE A 306 1.89 -20.00 -3.16
C ILE A 306 3.22 -19.90 -3.93
N ILE A 307 4.28 -19.41 -3.27
CA ILE A 307 5.59 -19.27 -3.90
C ILE A 307 6.20 -20.63 -4.24
N GLU A 308 6.03 -21.62 -3.36
CA GLU A 308 6.48 -22.99 -3.57
C GLU A 308 5.73 -23.67 -4.72
N ASN A 309 4.42 -23.46 -4.82
CA ASN A 309 3.59 -23.95 -5.91
C ASN A 309 4.04 -23.39 -7.28
N ALA A 310 4.47 -22.13 -7.32
CA ALA A 310 5.04 -21.51 -8.51
C ALA A 310 6.48 -21.94 -8.83
N GLY A 311 7.10 -22.77 -7.96
CA GLY A 311 8.48 -23.24 -8.14
C GLY A 311 9.55 -22.17 -7.84
N GLU A 312 9.18 -21.07 -7.19
CA GLU A 312 10.05 -19.92 -6.95
C GLU A 312 10.63 -19.90 -5.51
N LEU A 313 10.29 -20.88 -4.66
CA LEU A 313 10.78 -20.98 -3.28
C LEU A 313 11.89 -22.03 -3.17
N SER A 314 13.11 -21.61 -2.88
CA SER A 314 14.24 -22.53 -2.69
C SER A 314 14.34 -23.11 -1.27
N ARG A 315 13.82 -22.38 -0.26
CA ARG A 315 13.64 -22.82 1.12
C ARG A 315 12.52 -22.06 1.79
N ARG A 316 11.88 -22.68 2.78
CA ARG A 316 10.93 -21.95 3.64
C ARG A 316 11.70 -21.18 4.72
N ALA A 317 11.13 -20.04 5.10
CA ALA A 317 11.57 -19.25 6.24
C ALA A 317 10.60 -19.41 7.41
N THR A 318 11.07 -19.16 8.61
CA THR A 318 10.19 -18.96 9.77
C THR A 318 9.67 -17.52 9.77
N MET A 319 8.51 -17.30 10.37
CA MET A 319 7.92 -15.96 10.46
C MET A 319 8.87 -14.96 11.16
N ASN A 320 9.56 -15.39 12.22
CA ASN A 320 10.49 -14.54 12.98
C ASN A 320 11.75 -14.13 12.19
N GLU A 321 12.07 -14.80 11.06
CA GLU A 321 13.17 -14.39 10.18
C GLU A 321 12.79 -13.16 9.33
N LEU A 322 11.48 -12.90 9.12
CA LEU A 322 11.02 -11.89 8.17
C LEU A 322 10.06 -10.86 8.76
N VAL A 323 9.31 -11.18 9.81
CA VAL A 323 8.17 -10.40 10.30
C VAL A 323 8.39 -9.95 11.73
N ASN A 324 8.16 -8.66 11.98
CA ASN A 324 8.12 -8.07 13.30
C ASN A 324 6.76 -7.39 13.53
N ASN A 325 5.85 -8.05 14.20
CA ASN A 325 4.51 -7.55 14.50
C ASN A 325 4.43 -6.62 15.73
N THR A 326 5.54 -6.41 16.45
CA THR A 326 5.54 -5.74 17.76
C THR A 326 4.87 -4.37 17.73
N TYR A 327 5.19 -3.56 16.72
CA TYR A 327 4.64 -2.21 16.59
C TYR A 327 3.18 -2.23 16.15
N ALA A 328 2.81 -3.12 15.22
CA ALA A 328 1.44 -3.26 14.73
C ALA A 328 0.48 -3.73 15.83
N ASP A 329 0.90 -4.71 16.64
CA ASP A 329 0.11 -5.19 17.78
C ASP A 329 -0.09 -4.10 18.85
N LYS A 330 0.98 -3.36 19.16
CA LYS A 330 0.92 -2.25 20.12
C LYS A 330 -0.07 -1.19 19.66
N VAL A 331 0.08 -0.71 18.43
CA VAL A 331 -0.77 0.34 17.83
C VAL A 331 -2.23 -0.10 17.72
N TYR A 332 -2.47 -1.35 17.33
CA TYR A 332 -3.83 -1.87 17.28
C TYR A 332 -4.52 -1.82 18.64
N ASN A 333 -3.82 -2.24 19.71
CA ASN A 333 -4.36 -2.20 21.06
C ASN A 333 -4.65 -0.76 21.53
N GLU A 334 -3.80 0.18 21.18
CA GLU A 334 -4.02 1.61 21.50
C GLU A 334 -5.28 2.19 20.81
N ILE A 335 -5.57 1.80 19.57
CA ILE A 335 -6.65 2.40 18.77
C ILE A 335 -8.01 1.71 18.98
N TYR A 336 -8.01 0.41 19.28
CA TYR A 336 -9.24 -0.38 19.31
C TYR A 336 -9.63 -0.88 20.71
N ASN A 337 -8.72 -0.91 21.69
CA ASN A 337 -8.97 -1.46 23.02
C ASN A 337 -8.94 -0.39 24.14
N ASP A 338 -8.50 0.84 23.83
CA ASP A 338 -8.62 2.02 24.70
C ASP A 338 -9.90 2.81 24.34
#